data_534472105bff8d7b8639a40b9fd094af
#
_entry.id   534472105bff8d7b8639a40b9fd094af
#
_cell.length_a   1.000
_cell.length_b   1.000
_cell.length_c   1.000
_cell.angle_alpha   90.00
_cell.angle_beta   90.00
_cell.angle_gamma   90.00
#
_symmetry.space_group_name_H-M   'P 1'
#
loop_
_entity.id
_entity.type
_entity.pdbx_description
1 polymer ?
#
loop_
_entity_poly.entity_id
_entity_poly.type
_entity_poly.pdbx_seq_one_letter_code
_entity_poly.pdbx_strand_id
1 'polypeptide(L)'
;MVEYNWFNDAKKQLTWTVEGDYRLFRDRTKQYIYISSASAYHKPAAGYIISEGTTLANPYWQYSRDKIACEEFLMKKYREEGFPVTIVRPSHTYDERNIPLGVHGKNGFWQVIKRMMEGKPVIIQGDGSSLWTLTFSTDFAVGYISLMGNRHAIGEAFQITGDETLTWNQIYKTIADALNVELKPYYVASEYLAAAGEKYGYDFRGSLIGDKSVSVVFDNSKIKRLAPDMRTQVRYDQGVRIALDYVLSHPEECQKDDPEFDAWCDRVIAALEASKAQI
;
A
#
# COMPACT_ATOMS: atom_id res chain seq x y z
N MET A 1 -2.36 -7.44 22.88
CA MET A 1 -1.13 -7.60 22.06
C MET A 1 -1.60 -8.00 20.68
N VAL A 2 -1.50 -7.12 19.71
CA VAL A 2 -1.87 -7.38 18.31
C VAL A 2 -0.57 -7.71 17.61
N GLU A 3 -0.33 -8.97 17.29
CA GLU A 3 0.80 -9.36 16.45
C GLU A 3 0.49 -9.00 15.00
N TYR A 4 1.22 -8.04 14.47
CA TYR A 4 1.25 -7.68 13.06
C TYR A 4 2.18 -8.63 12.29
N ASN A 5 1.65 -9.68 11.71
CA ASN A 5 2.37 -10.45 10.69
C ASN A 5 2.02 -9.92 9.30
N TRP A 6 2.78 -8.94 8.82
CA TRP A 6 2.61 -8.34 7.50
C TRP A 6 3.19 -9.17 6.35
N PHE A 7 4.02 -10.16 6.63
CA PHE A 7 4.71 -10.95 5.62
C PHE A 7 4.84 -12.40 6.07
N ASN A 8 4.02 -13.29 5.53
CA ASN A 8 4.39 -14.61 5.04
C ASN A 8 3.17 -15.44 4.63
N ASP A 9 3.24 -16.02 3.42
CA ASP A 9 2.37 -17.05 2.86
C ASP A 9 0.86 -16.72 2.83
N ALA A 10 0.52 -15.71 2.02
CA ALA A 10 -0.80 -15.10 1.95
C ALA A 10 -1.95 -16.00 1.48
N LYS A 11 -1.70 -17.19 0.92
CA LYS A 11 -2.74 -17.94 0.19
C LYS A 11 -3.66 -18.82 1.04
N LYS A 12 -3.31 -19.09 2.31
CA LYS A 12 -4.14 -19.91 3.23
C LYS A 12 -4.25 -19.36 4.66
N GLN A 13 -3.43 -18.38 5.04
CA GLN A 13 -3.30 -17.95 6.44
C GLN A 13 -4.28 -16.87 6.87
N LEU A 14 -4.70 -15.95 6.00
CA LEU A 14 -5.51 -14.78 6.44
C LEU A 14 -6.89 -15.20 6.96
N THR A 15 -7.65 -15.98 6.20
CA THR A 15 -8.95 -16.48 6.67
C THR A 15 -8.81 -17.42 7.86
N TRP A 16 -7.82 -18.27 7.86
CA TRP A 16 -7.56 -19.20 8.96
C TRP A 16 -7.15 -18.50 10.25
N THR A 17 -6.33 -17.47 10.14
CA THR A 17 -5.90 -16.64 11.28
C THR A 17 -7.09 -15.87 11.86
N VAL A 18 -7.90 -15.23 11.02
CA VAL A 18 -9.08 -14.46 11.46
C VAL A 18 -10.16 -15.35 12.06
N GLU A 19 -10.36 -16.57 11.55
CA GLU A 19 -11.24 -17.57 12.18
C GLU A 19 -10.69 -18.03 13.53
N GLY A 20 -9.38 -18.21 13.64
CA GLY A 20 -8.69 -18.52 14.88
C GLY A 20 -8.87 -17.42 15.92
N ASP A 21 -8.65 -16.18 15.52
CA ASP A 21 -8.85 -15.00 16.37
C ASP A 21 -10.30 -14.90 16.83
N TYR A 22 -11.26 -15.07 15.91
CA TYR A 22 -12.68 -15.07 16.27
C TYR A 22 -12.97 -16.12 17.33
N ARG A 23 -12.53 -17.37 17.16
CA ARG A 23 -12.74 -18.45 18.15
C ARG A 23 -12.12 -18.13 19.51
N LEU A 24 -10.96 -17.45 19.51
CA LEU A 24 -10.27 -17.08 20.73
C LEU A 24 -10.93 -15.90 21.46
N PHE A 25 -11.41 -14.90 20.71
CA PHE A 25 -11.83 -13.62 21.28
C PHE A 25 -13.36 -13.41 21.35
N ARG A 26 -14.21 -14.25 20.70
CA ARG A 26 -15.65 -14.01 20.58
C ARG A 26 -16.36 -13.70 21.90
N ASP A 27 -15.94 -14.36 23.00
CA ASP A 27 -16.56 -14.17 24.32
C ASP A 27 -15.64 -13.40 25.31
N ARG A 28 -14.53 -12.84 24.82
CA ARG A 28 -13.46 -12.31 25.68
C ARG A 28 -13.04 -10.88 25.36
N THR A 29 -13.53 -10.30 24.28
CA THR A 29 -13.17 -8.92 23.91
C THR A 29 -14.39 -8.03 23.84
N LYS A 30 -14.18 -6.74 24.14
CA LYS A 30 -15.19 -5.69 23.96
C LYS A 30 -15.08 -5.00 22.61
N GLN A 31 -13.96 -5.20 21.91
CA GLN A 31 -13.74 -4.73 20.55
C GLN A 31 -12.60 -5.54 19.91
N TYR A 32 -12.79 -5.92 18.66
CA TYR A 32 -11.79 -6.53 17.80
C TYR A 32 -11.59 -5.61 16.59
N ILE A 33 -10.39 -5.05 16.41
CA ILE A 33 -10.09 -4.18 15.28
C ILE A 33 -9.30 -4.98 14.24
N TYR A 34 -9.90 -5.14 13.06
CA TYR A 34 -9.27 -5.82 11.93
C TYR A 34 -8.66 -4.81 10.96
N ILE A 35 -7.37 -4.97 10.68
CA ILE A 35 -6.68 -4.18 9.66
C ILE A 35 -6.83 -4.87 8.31
N SER A 36 -7.72 -4.32 7.50
CA SER A 36 -7.95 -4.69 6.11
C SER A 36 -7.01 -3.92 5.18
N SER A 37 -7.46 -3.52 4.02
CA SER A 37 -6.69 -2.73 3.04
C SER A 37 -7.63 -1.96 2.13
N ALA A 38 -7.23 -0.76 1.73
CA ALA A 38 -7.92 0.00 0.69
C ALA A 38 -7.80 -0.65 -0.71
N SER A 39 -6.88 -1.59 -0.90
CA SER A 39 -6.81 -2.39 -2.13
C SER A 39 -8.04 -3.32 -2.32
N ALA A 40 -8.84 -3.53 -1.26
CA ALA A 40 -10.09 -4.29 -1.31
C ALA A 40 -11.19 -3.59 -2.11
N TYR A 41 -11.15 -2.27 -2.26
CA TYR A 41 -12.12 -1.55 -3.08
C TYR A 41 -12.07 -1.98 -4.55
N HIS A 42 -13.22 -1.89 -5.23
CA HIS A 42 -13.41 -2.35 -6.60
C HIS A 42 -12.34 -1.82 -7.57
N LYS A 43 -11.76 -2.73 -8.33
CA LYS A 43 -10.78 -2.43 -9.39
C LYS A 43 -11.21 -3.07 -10.73
N PRO A 44 -11.20 -2.31 -11.84
CA PRO A 44 -10.93 -0.88 -11.92
C PRO A 44 -11.99 -0.07 -11.18
N ALA A 45 -11.59 1.07 -10.59
CA ALA A 45 -12.54 1.91 -9.86
C ALA A 45 -13.57 2.52 -10.82
N ALA A 46 -14.85 2.46 -10.46
CA ALA A 46 -15.93 3.11 -11.23
C ALA A 46 -15.87 4.65 -11.13
N GLY A 47 -15.21 5.17 -10.12
CA GLY A 47 -14.88 6.58 -9.91
C GLY A 47 -13.62 6.67 -9.06
N TYR A 48 -12.89 7.77 -9.18
CA TYR A 48 -11.62 7.92 -8.44
C TYR A 48 -11.82 8.38 -6.98
N ILE A 49 -13.00 8.87 -6.59
CA ILE A 49 -13.32 9.19 -5.21
C ILE A 49 -13.82 7.93 -4.50
N ILE A 50 -13.11 7.51 -3.48
CA ILE A 50 -13.35 6.29 -2.70
C ILE A 50 -13.86 6.65 -1.31
N SER A 51 -14.95 6.02 -0.91
CA SER A 51 -15.48 6.07 0.46
C SER A 51 -15.71 4.65 0.97
N GLU A 52 -16.05 4.51 2.25
CA GLU A 52 -16.33 3.18 2.83
C GLU A 52 -17.55 2.48 2.21
N GLY A 53 -18.42 3.24 1.56
CA GLY A 53 -19.56 2.71 0.78
C GLY A 53 -19.18 2.19 -0.61
N THR A 54 -17.95 2.41 -1.08
CA THR A 54 -17.47 1.86 -2.35
C THR A 54 -17.44 0.34 -2.29
N THR A 55 -17.96 -0.32 -3.34
CA THR A 55 -18.01 -1.78 -3.45
C THR A 55 -16.62 -2.40 -3.26
N LEU A 56 -16.57 -3.54 -2.56
CA LEU A 56 -15.37 -4.33 -2.42
C LEU A 56 -15.34 -5.40 -3.53
N ALA A 57 -14.35 -5.31 -4.41
CA ALA A 57 -14.09 -6.31 -5.44
C ALA A 57 -12.73 -6.05 -6.09
N ASN A 58 -11.84 -7.00 -6.05
CA ASN A 58 -10.55 -6.91 -6.74
C ASN A 58 -10.22 -8.22 -7.45
N PRO A 59 -10.50 -8.34 -8.76
CA PRO A 59 -10.25 -9.59 -9.48
C PRO A 59 -8.77 -9.84 -9.76
N TYR A 60 -7.91 -8.83 -9.64
CA TYR A 60 -6.52 -8.90 -10.07
C TYR A 60 -5.57 -9.35 -8.96
N TRP A 61 -5.89 -9.09 -7.68
CA TRP A 61 -4.96 -9.30 -6.57
C TRP A 61 -5.51 -10.28 -5.53
N GLN A 62 -4.81 -11.41 -5.33
CA GLN A 62 -5.21 -12.43 -4.34
C GLN A 62 -5.22 -11.85 -2.93
N TYR A 63 -4.21 -11.06 -2.56
CA TYR A 63 -4.17 -10.38 -1.28
C TYR A 63 -5.45 -9.59 -0.98
N SER A 64 -5.95 -8.83 -1.96
CA SER A 64 -7.18 -8.05 -1.80
C SER A 64 -8.40 -8.93 -1.64
N ARG A 65 -8.50 -10.04 -2.41
CA ARG A 65 -9.59 -11.03 -2.24
C ARG A 65 -9.59 -11.66 -0.86
N ASP A 66 -8.41 -11.96 -0.32
CA ASP A 66 -8.27 -12.52 1.03
C ASP A 66 -8.71 -11.50 2.09
N LYS A 67 -8.35 -10.21 1.92
CA LYS A 67 -8.84 -9.13 2.80
C LYS A 67 -10.36 -9.00 2.75
N ILE A 68 -10.97 -9.05 1.56
CA ILE A 68 -12.43 -9.02 1.38
C ILE A 68 -13.08 -10.20 2.11
N ALA A 69 -12.58 -11.41 1.90
CA ALA A 69 -13.13 -12.61 2.56
C ALA A 69 -13.07 -12.52 4.09
N CYS A 70 -11.98 -11.96 4.64
CA CYS A 70 -11.87 -11.72 6.08
C CYS A 70 -12.90 -10.69 6.58
N GLU A 71 -13.10 -9.59 5.85
CA GLU A 71 -14.13 -8.60 6.21
C GLU A 71 -15.53 -9.21 6.17
N GLU A 72 -15.88 -9.95 5.12
CA GLU A 72 -17.16 -10.62 4.97
C GLU A 72 -17.41 -11.58 6.13
N PHE A 73 -16.41 -12.42 6.48
CA PHE A 73 -16.50 -13.33 7.62
C PHE A 73 -16.75 -12.56 8.92
N LEU A 74 -15.94 -11.57 9.24
CA LEU A 74 -16.05 -10.80 10.48
C LEU A 74 -17.39 -10.03 10.58
N MET A 75 -17.82 -9.40 9.49
CA MET A 75 -19.10 -8.67 9.44
C MET A 75 -20.29 -9.62 9.51
N LYS A 76 -20.17 -10.85 9.00
CA LYS A 76 -21.17 -11.90 9.21
C LYS A 76 -21.26 -12.25 10.70
N LYS A 77 -20.11 -12.45 11.38
CA LYS A 77 -20.06 -12.74 12.81
C LYS A 77 -20.61 -11.61 13.68
N TYR A 78 -20.39 -10.37 13.27
CA TYR A 78 -21.03 -9.22 13.91
C TYR A 78 -22.56 -9.28 13.80
N ARG A 79 -23.11 -9.50 12.59
CA ARG A 79 -24.57 -9.51 12.36
C ARG A 79 -25.29 -10.69 13.01
N GLU A 80 -24.68 -11.87 13.00
CA GLU A 80 -25.31 -13.11 13.47
C GLU A 80 -25.08 -13.38 14.96
N GLU A 81 -23.94 -12.97 15.50
CA GLU A 81 -23.50 -13.35 16.84
C GLU A 81 -23.10 -12.15 17.72
N GLY A 82 -23.16 -10.93 17.20
CA GLY A 82 -22.79 -9.73 17.95
C GLY A 82 -21.28 -9.57 18.19
N PHE A 83 -20.41 -10.25 17.41
CA PHE A 83 -18.97 -10.12 17.56
C PHE A 83 -18.51 -8.66 17.34
N PRO A 84 -17.86 -8.00 18.32
CA PRO A 84 -17.68 -6.56 18.32
C PRO A 84 -16.54 -6.11 17.40
N VAL A 85 -16.66 -6.29 16.09
CA VAL A 85 -15.63 -5.96 15.11
C VAL A 85 -15.67 -4.50 14.66
N THR A 86 -14.51 -3.92 14.44
CA THR A 86 -14.27 -2.68 13.69
C THR A 86 -13.32 -2.99 12.55
N ILE A 87 -13.65 -2.60 11.32
CA ILE A 87 -12.77 -2.77 10.15
C ILE A 87 -12.01 -1.48 9.88
N VAL A 88 -10.69 -1.59 9.64
CA VAL A 88 -9.86 -0.44 9.24
C VAL A 88 -9.23 -0.73 7.88
N ARG A 89 -9.38 0.18 6.93
CA ARG A 89 -8.83 0.09 5.57
C ARG A 89 -7.76 1.17 5.37
N PRO A 90 -6.49 0.90 5.69
CA PRO A 90 -5.40 1.80 5.34
C PRO A 90 -5.14 1.82 3.83
N SER A 91 -4.65 2.94 3.33
CA SER A 91 -3.99 3.04 2.02
C SER A 91 -2.51 2.62 2.17
N HIS A 92 -1.60 3.25 1.45
CA HIS A 92 -0.17 2.98 1.55
C HIS A 92 0.43 3.71 2.77
N THR A 93 0.34 3.06 3.92
CA THR A 93 0.96 3.56 5.15
C THR A 93 2.45 3.25 5.14
N TYR A 94 3.28 4.21 5.57
CA TYR A 94 4.73 4.07 5.66
C TYR A 94 5.26 4.73 6.93
N ASP A 95 6.45 4.37 7.33
CA ASP A 95 7.19 4.92 8.47
C ASP A 95 8.63 5.28 8.04
N GLU A 96 9.49 5.54 9.02
CA GLU A 96 10.90 5.86 8.79
C GLU A 96 11.71 4.74 8.16
N ARG A 97 11.22 3.48 8.19
CA ARG A 97 11.95 2.29 7.69
C ARG A 97 11.62 1.93 6.26
N ASN A 98 10.62 2.60 5.68
CA ASN A 98 10.10 2.22 4.37
C ASN A 98 9.87 3.44 3.48
N ILE A 99 10.29 3.34 2.21
CA ILE A 99 10.07 4.36 1.19
C ILE A 99 9.05 3.80 0.19
N PRO A 100 7.86 4.42 0.09
CA PRO A 100 6.80 3.95 -0.81
C PRO A 100 7.19 4.05 -2.28
N LEU A 101 7.09 2.95 -3.01
CA LEU A 101 7.36 2.87 -4.44
C LEU A 101 6.27 2.09 -5.17
N GLY A 102 6.06 2.41 -6.44
CA GLY A 102 5.16 1.68 -7.32
C GLY A 102 5.76 0.35 -7.77
N VAL A 103 6.98 0.41 -8.30
CA VAL A 103 7.71 -0.73 -8.87
C VAL A 103 8.96 -0.97 -8.04
N HIS A 104 9.10 -2.16 -7.49
CA HIS A 104 10.26 -2.59 -6.71
C HIS A 104 10.43 -4.11 -6.76
N GLY A 105 11.62 -4.60 -6.40
CA GLY A 105 11.94 -6.02 -6.32
C GLY A 105 11.44 -6.71 -5.04
N LYS A 106 11.85 -7.97 -4.85
CA LYS A 106 11.46 -8.79 -3.70
C LYS A 106 12.01 -8.28 -2.38
N ASN A 107 13.20 -7.63 -2.42
CA ASN A 107 13.85 -7.07 -1.24
C ASN A 107 13.36 -5.64 -0.90
N GLY A 108 12.28 -5.18 -1.55
CA GLY A 108 11.64 -3.89 -1.26
C GLY A 108 12.26 -2.72 -2.04
N PHE A 109 12.26 -1.56 -1.41
CA PHE A 109 12.51 -0.26 -2.05
C PHE A 109 13.99 0.05 -2.33
N TRP A 110 14.91 -0.52 -1.55
CA TRP A 110 16.30 -0.07 -1.50
C TRP A 110 17.00 -0.07 -2.86
N GLN A 111 16.80 -1.12 -3.67
CA GLN A 111 17.44 -1.18 -4.98
C GLN A 111 17.03 -0.03 -5.91
N VAL A 112 15.80 0.47 -5.79
CA VAL A 112 15.35 1.63 -6.57
C VAL A 112 16.02 2.91 -6.08
N ILE A 113 16.15 3.09 -4.77
CA ILE A 113 16.87 4.23 -4.17
C ILE A 113 18.33 4.21 -4.61
N LYS A 114 18.98 3.05 -4.57
CA LYS A 114 20.36 2.85 -5.03
C LYS A 114 20.52 3.21 -6.51
N ARG A 115 19.58 2.79 -7.38
CA ARG A 115 19.58 3.18 -8.80
C ARG A 115 19.48 4.68 -8.99
N MET A 116 18.66 5.38 -8.19
CA MET A 116 18.59 6.84 -8.23
C MET A 116 19.93 7.48 -7.87
N MET A 117 20.57 7.03 -6.78
CA MET A 117 21.86 7.54 -6.33
C MET A 117 22.99 7.26 -7.34
N GLU A 118 22.91 6.14 -8.06
CA GLU A 118 23.87 5.76 -9.12
C GLU A 118 23.56 6.47 -10.46
N GLY A 119 22.52 7.30 -10.53
CA GLY A 119 22.10 7.99 -11.75
C GLY A 119 21.59 7.04 -12.84
N LYS A 120 21.14 5.84 -12.47
CA LYS A 120 20.49 4.89 -13.39
C LYS A 120 19.03 5.24 -13.61
N PRO A 121 18.44 4.87 -14.76
CA PRO A 121 17.00 4.99 -14.96
C PRO A 121 16.22 4.15 -13.96
N VAL A 122 15.09 4.69 -13.47
CA VAL A 122 14.15 3.98 -12.60
C VAL A 122 12.80 3.79 -13.30
N ILE A 123 12.26 2.60 -13.21
CA ILE A 123 10.99 2.25 -13.85
C ILE A 123 9.83 2.84 -13.05
N ILE A 124 8.95 3.57 -13.74
CA ILE A 124 7.68 4.07 -13.23
C ILE A 124 6.56 3.45 -14.04
N GLN A 125 5.53 2.91 -13.39
CA GLN A 125 4.39 2.28 -14.04
C GLN A 125 3.52 3.29 -14.79
N GLY A 126 3.00 2.86 -15.94
CA GLY A 126 2.19 3.70 -16.82
C GLY A 126 2.98 4.90 -17.33
N ASP A 127 2.41 6.06 -17.21
CA ASP A 127 3.04 7.37 -17.45
C ASP A 127 3.33 8.12 -16.13
N GLY A 128 3.15 7.45 -15.00
CA GLY A 128 3.33 8.01 -13.68
C GLY A 128 2.27 9.02 -13.24
N SER A 129 1.19 9.20 -14.00
CA SER A 129 0.14 10.19 -13.72
C SER A 129 -0.96 9.70 -12.77
N SER A 130 -1.07 8.39 -12.54
CA SER A 130 -2.08 7.87 -11.63
C SER A 130 -1.90 8.41 -10.21
N LEU A 131 -3.03 8.74 -9.58
CA LEU A 131 -3.09 9.35 -8.26
C LEU A 131 -2.95 8.30 -7.15
N TRP A 132 -2.16 8.63 -6.15
CA TRP A 132 -1.90 7.75 -5.01
C TRP A 132 -1.91 8.51 -3.69
N THR A 133 -2.31 7.83 -2.62
CA THR A 133 -2.35 8.42 -1.28
C THR A 133 -1.39 7.69 -0.37
N LEU A 134 -0.47 8.43 0.21
CA LEU A 134 0.51 7.98 1.18
C LEU A 134 0.15 8.51 2.57
N THR A 135 0.33 7.67 3.59
CA THR A 135 -0.02 8.03 4.97
C THR A 135 1.17 7.74 5.87
N PHE A 136 1.71 8.76 6.52
CA PHE A 136 2.76 8.53 7.50
C PHE A 136 2.18 7.84 8.74
N SER A 137 2.94 6.94 9.34
CA SER A 137 2.46 6.05 10.42
C SER A 137 1.89 6.79 11.63
N THR A 138 2.45 7.96 11.97
CA THR A 138 1.95 8.79 13.08
C THR A 138 0.57 9.37 12.78
N ASP A 139 0.32 9.79 11.54
CA ASP A 139 -0.99 10.31 11.13
C ASP A 139 -2.04 9.19 11.10
N PHE A 140 -1.65 8.01 10.61
CA PHE A 140 -2.49 6.82 10.69
C PHE A 140 -2.85 6.47 12.15
N ALA A 141 -1.86 6.56 13.05
CA ALA A 141 -2.04 6.24 14.47
C ALA A 141 -3.09 7.13 15.15
N VAL A 142 -3.19 8.42 14.80
CA VAL A 142 -4.22 9.32 15.36
C VAL A 142 -5.61 8.80 15.05
N GLY A 143 -5.89 8.46 13.79
CA GLY A 143 -7.19 7.88 13.40
C GLY A 143 -7.43 6.52 14.04
N TYR A 144 -6.43 5.65 14.05
CA TYR A 144 -6.53 4.30 14.60
C TYR A 144 -6.80 4.28 16.11
N ILE A 145 -6.06 5.07 16.90
CA ILE A 145 -6.24 5.17 18.35
C ILE A 145 -7.62 5.70 18.70
N SER A 146 -8.17 6.63 17.91
CA SER A 146 -9.51 7.19 18.12
C SER A 146 -10.63 6.16 17.97
N LEU A 147 -10.38 5.04 17.29
CA LEU A 147 -11.33 3.93 17.17
C LEU A 147 -11.24 2.96 18.35
N MET A 148 -10.12 2.93 19.08
CA MET A 148 -9.92 2.01 20.20
C MET A 148 -10.87 2.34 21.35
N GLY A 149 -11.66 1.35 21.78
CA GLY A 149 -12.66 1.51 22.84
C GLY A 149 -13.89 2.33 22.42
N ASN A 150 -13.96 2.81 21.18
CA ASN A 150 -15.08 3.60 20.69
C ASN A 150 -16.23 2.68 20.26
N ARG A 151 -17.31 2.70 21.02
CA ARG A 151 -18.49 1.86 20.78
C ARG A 151 -19.20 2.17 19.45
N HIS A 152 -19.10 3.41 18.95
CA HIS A 152 -19.67 3.81 17.66
C HIS A 152 -18.87 3.29 16.46
N ALA A 153 -17.69 2.73 16.69
CA ALA A 153 -16.88 2.10 15.65
C ALA A 153 -17.21 0.60 15.48
N ILE A 154 -17.95 0.00 16.42
CA ILE A 154 -18.28 -1.43 16.35
C ILE A 154 -19.32 -1.68 15.26
N GLY A 155 -19.06 -2.67 14.40
CA GLY A 155 -19.90 -3.01 13.26
C GLY A 155 -19.67 -2.11 12.03
N GLU A 156 -18.68 -1.24 12.08
CA GLU A 156 -18.37 -0.26 11.04
C GLU A 156 -17.01 -0.49 10.39
N ALA A 157 -16.87 -0.02 9.15
CA ALA A 157 -15.59 0.07 8.46
C ALA A 157 -15.15 1.54 8.37
N PHE A 158 -13.85 1.77 8.52
CA PHE A 158 -13.23 3.08 8.38
C PHE A 158 -12.01 2.99 7.47
N GLN A 159 -11.93 3.86 6.48
CA GLN A 159 -10.65 4.11 5.83
C GLN A 159 -9.88 5.17 6.65
N ILE A 160 -8.57 4.93 6.80
CA ILE A 160 -7.66 5.86 7.48
C ILE A 160 -6.51 6.11 6.51
N THR A 161 -6.54 7.27 5.86
CA THR A 161 -5.56 7.64 4.83
C THR A 161 -5.11 9.08 5.03
N GLY A 162 -3.97 9.44 4.44
CA GLY A 162 -3.56 10.83 4.33
C GLY A 162 -4.55 11.67 3.51
N ASP A 163 -4.51 12.97 3.70
CA ASP A 163 -5.31 13.93 2.93
C ASP A 163 -4.59 14.36 1.63
N GLU A 164 -3.29 14.07 1.53
CA GLU A 164 -2.47 14.41 0.38
C GLU A 164 -2.60 13.33 -0.69
N THR A 165 -2.89 13.76 -1.91
CA THR A 165 -2.96 12.87 -3.07
C THR A 165 -1.92 13.33 -4.10
N LEU A 166 -1.02 12.42 -4.47
CA LEU A 166 0.11 12.68 -5.35
C LEU A 166 0.07 11.77 -6.58
N THR A 167 0.61 12.24 -7.70
CA THR A 167 0.95 11.36 -8.81
C THR A 167 2.22 10.55 -8.48
N TRP A 168 2.40 9.40 -9.11
CA TRP A 168 3.65 8.66 -8.98
C TRP A 168 4.86 9.48 -9.44
N ASN A 169 4.69 10.33 -10.46
CA ASN A 169 5.74 11.27 -10.87
C ASN A 169 6.15 12.20 -9.74
N GLN A 170 5.18 12.75 -9.00
CA GLN A 170 5.48 13.60 -7.84
C GLN A 170 6.16 12.80 -6.73
N ILE A 171 5.70 11.57 -6.45
CA ILE A 171 6.28 10.69 -5.44
C ILE A 171 7.76 10.42 -5.75
N TYR A 172 8.08 9.94 -6.96
CA TYR A 172 9.46 9.65 -7.36
C TYR A 172 10.34 10.92 -7.42
N LYS A 173 9.78 12.03 -7.92
CA LYS A 173 10.49 13.32 -7.93
C LYS A 173 10.84 13.79 -6.52
N THR A 174 9.92 13.67 -5.58
CA THR A 174 10.14 14.07 -4.17
C THR A 174 11.25 13.23 -3.52
N ILE A 175 11.32 11.91 -3.83
CA ILE A 175 12.43 11.06 -3.39
C ILE A 175 13.76 11.54 -3.97
N ALA A 176 13.82 11.78 -5.28
CA ALA A 176 15.05 12.23 -5.95
C ALA A 176 15.52 13.60 -5.43
N ASP A 177 14.58 14.53 -5.18
CA ASP A 177 14.88 15.84 -4.60
C ASP A 177 15.42 15.71 -3.16
N ALA A 178 14.87 14.79 -2.37
CA ALA A 178 15.34 14.54 -1.02
C ALA A 178 16.74 13.91 -1.00
N LEU A 179 17.08 13.11 -2.01
CA LEU A 179 18.42 12.53 -2.23
C LEU A 179 19.38 13.53 -2.87
N ASN A 180 18.91 14.68 -3.35
CA ASN A 180 19.66 15.66 -4.13
C ASN A 180 20.28 15.05 -5.41
N VAL A 181 19.49 14.24 -6.13
CA VAL A 181 19.89 13.63 -7.41
C VAL A 181 18.90 13.95 -8.52
N GLU A 182 19.33 13.86 -9.77
CA GLU A 182 18.43 13.96 -10.92
C GLU A 182 17.62 12.68 -11.08
N LEU A 183 16.29 12.80 -11.13
CA LEU A 183 15.41 11.68 -11.47
C LEU A 183 15.51 11.35 -12.97
N LYS A 184 15.82 10.09 -13.29
CA LYS A 184 15.79 9.55 -14.65
C LYS A 184 14.64 8.55 -14.79
N PRO A 185 13.39 9.00 -15.02
CA PRO A 185 12.25 8.11 -15.09
C PRO A 185 12.25 7.34 -16.41
N TYR A 186 11.89 6.07 -16.35
CA TYR A 186 11.62 5.24 -17.52
C TYR A 186 10.19 4.68 -17.40
N TYR A 187 9.30 5.15 -18.24
CA TYR A 187 7.88 4.83 -18.18
C TYR A 187 7.58 3.53 -18.90
N VAL A 188 6.89 2.62 -18.21
CA VAL A 188 6.55 1.29 -18.74
C VAL A 188 5.10 0.97 -18.43
N ALA A 189 4.34 0.56 -19.45
CA ALA A 189 2.95 0.15 -19.28
C ALA A 189 2.81 -0.94 -18.21
N SER A 190 1.84 -0.80 -17.30
CA SER A 190 1.63 -1.72 -16.18
C SER A 190 1.37 -3.14 -16.63
N GLU A 191 0.68 -3.35 -17.75
CA GLU A 191 0.46 -4.68 -18.35
C GLU A 191 1.79 -5.32 -18.82
N TYR A 192 2.68 -4.51 -19.40
CA TYR A 192 4.01 -5.00 -19.79
C TYR A 192 4.82 -5.41 -18.55
N LEU A 193 4.80 -4.60 -17.50
CA LEU A 193 5.49 -4.92 -16.23
C LEU A 193 4.93 -6.20 -15.62
N ALA A 194 3.61 -6.38 -15.62
CA ALA A 194 2.95 -7.58 -15.11
C ALA A 194 3.44 -8.84 -15.87
N ALA A 195 3.43 -8.79 -17.21
CA ALA A 195 3.88 -9.91 -18.03
C ALA A 195 5.39 -10.17 -17.91
N ALA A 196 6.23 -9.12 -17.92
CA ALA A 196 7.67 -9.24 -17.83
C ALA A 196 8.15 -9.68 -16.44
N GLY A 197 7.41 -9.33 -15.39
CA GLY A 197 7.74 -9.66 -13.99
C GLY A 197 7.31 -11.06 -13.55
N GLU A 198 6.31 -11.67 -14.21
CA GLU A 198 5.68 -12.91 -13.79
C GLU A 198 6.69 -14.06 -13.60
N LYS A 199 7.57 -14.29 -14.58
CA LYS A 199 8.58 -15.35 -14.52
C LYS A 199 9.66 -15.12 -13.45
N TYR A 200 9.77 -13.91 -12.93
CA TYR A 200 10.68 -13.55 -11.82
C TYR A 200 9.97 -13.57 -10.46
N GLY A 201 8.66 -13.85 -10.45
CA GLY A 201 7.85 -13.88 -9.24
C GLY A 201 7.52 -12.49 -8.70
N TYR A 202 7.54 -11.46 -9.54
CA TYR A 202 7.04 -10.13 -9.20
C TYR A 202 5.53 -10.06 -9.46
N ASP A 203 4.73 -9.90 -8.42
CA ASP A 203 3.26 -9.80 -8.52
C ASP A 203 2.84 -8.38 -8.95
N PHE A 204 3.31 -7.93 -10.11
CA PHE A 204 2.90 -6.64 -10.66
C PHE A 204 1.47 -6.63 -11.21
N ARG A 205 0.90 -7.79 -11.55
CA ARG A 205 -0.51 -7.89 -11.89
C ARG A 205 -1.38 -7.51 -10.71
N GLY A 206 -1.11 -8.05 -9.53
CA GLY A 206 -1.80 -7.69 -8.30
C GLY A 206 -1.47 -6.26 -7.87
N SER A 207 -0.20 -5.97 -7.64
CA SER A 207 0.23 -4.73 -6.99
C SER A 207 0.12 -3.48 -7.85
N LEU A 208 0.17 -3.59 -9.19
CA LEU A 208 -0.01 -2.46 -10.11
C LEU A 208 -1.42 -2.44 -10.68
N ILE A 209 -1.81 -3.45 -11.49
CA ILE A 209 -3.11 -3.45 -12.18
C ILE A 209 -4.25 -3.56 -11.17
N GLY A 210 -4.06 -4.38 -10.13
CA GLY A 210 -5.02 -4.53 -9.03
C GLY A 210 -4.99 -3.37 -8.02
N ASP A 211 -4.06 -2.41 -8.12
CA ASP A 211 -3.95 -1.36 -7.11
C ASP A 211 -3.32 -0.07 -7.65
N LYS A 212 -1.99 0.03 -7.74
CA LYS A 212 -1.23 1.28 -7.90
C LYS A 212 -1.36 1.98 -9.26
N SER A 213 -1.83 1.28 -10.29
CA SER A 213 -2.07 1.87 -11.63
C SER A 213 -3.42 2.58 -11.74
N VAL A 214 -4.28 2.46 -10.74
CA VAL A 214 -5.61 3.07 -10.74
C VAL A 214 -5.62 4.27 -9.82
N SER A 215 -6.01 5.43 -10.34
CA SER A 215 -6.15 6.65 -9.54
C SER A 215 -7.21 6.48 -8.47
N VAL A 216 -6.87 6.84 -7.23
CA VAL A 216 -7.77 6.85 -6.08
C VAL A 216 -7.57 8.11 -5.24
N VAL A 217 -8.68 8.70 -4.79
CA VAL A 217 -8.73 9.80 -3.83
C VAL A 217 -9.68 9.39 -2.72
N PHE A 218 -9.23 9.40 -1.49
CA PHE A 218 -10.02 8.92 -0.36
C PHE A 218 -10.81 10.03 0.32
N ASP A 219 -12.10 9.80 0.52
CA ASP A 219 -12.95 10.66 1.36
C ASP A 219 -12.85 10.26 2.83
N ASN A 220 -12.03 10.97 3.60
CA ASN A 220 -11.82 10.74 5.02
C ASN A 220 -12.91 11.32 5.94
N SER A 221 -14.04 11.77 5.41
CA SER A 221 -15.10 12.42 6.19
C SER A 221 -15.64 11.54 7.32
N LYS A 222 -15.70 10.22 7.12
CA LYS A 222 -16.21 9.29 8.12
C LYS A 222 -15.31 9.21 9.34
N ILE A 223 -14.01 8.94 9.13
CA ILE A 223 -13.06 8.86 10.25
C ILE A 223 -12.91 10.21 10.96
N LYS A 224 -12.91 11.32 10.24
CA LYS A 224 -12.78 12.67 10.81
C LYS A 224 -13.97 13.06 11.70
N ARG A 225 -15.15 12.48 11.52
CA ARG A 225 -16.26 12.67 12.46
C ARG A 225 -16.01 12.04 13.82
N LEU A 226 -15.28 10.91 13.90
CA LEU A 226 -14.92 10.24 15.14
C LEU A 226 -13.57 10.71 15.70
N ALA A 227 -12.69 11.14 14.84
CA ALA A 227 -11.33 11.60 15.12
C ALA A 227 -11.12 13.00 14.51
N PRO A 228 -11.69 14.08 15.08
CA PRO A 228 -11.58 15.43 14.51
C PRO A 228 -10.14 15.92 14.35
N ASP A 229 -9.23 15.41 15.16
CA ASP A 229 -7.80 15.76 15.11
C ASP A 229 -7.04 14.99 14.01
N MET A 230 -7.67 14.01 13.38
CA MET A 230 -7.06 13.27 12.29
C MET A 230 -6.95 14.17 11.04
N ARG A 231 -5.72 14.47 10.69
CA ARG A 231 -5.31 15.21 9.49
C ARG A 231 -3.89 14.83 9.12
N THR A 232 -3.51 15.07 7.89
CA THR A 232 -2.11 14.93 7.47
C THR A 232 -1.28 16.01 8.17
N GLN A 233 -0.44 15.60 9.12
CA GLN A 233 0.53 16.45 9.81
C GLN A 233 1.91 16.30 9.18
N VAL A 234 2.24 15.08 8.72
CA VAL A 234 3.49 14.77 8.03
C VAL A 234 3.19 14.64 6.54
N ARG A 235 3.44 15.70 5.78
CA ARG A 235 3.34 15.65 4.32
C ARG A 235 4.41 14.73 3.74
N TYR A 236 4.18 14.26 2.52
CA TYR A 236 5.09 13.29 1.92
C TYR A 236 6.52 13.83 1.75
N ASP A 237 6.69 15.11 1.40
CA ASP A 237 8.01 15.74 1.28
C ASP A 237 8.79 15.80 2.61
N GLN A 238 8.10 15.78 3.73
CA GLN A 238 8.68 15.70 5.07
C GLN A 238 8.93 14.24 5.47
N GLY A 239 7.92 13.39 5.30
CA GLY A 239 7.99 11.98 5.68
C GLY A 239 9.06 11.20 4.92
N VAL A 240 9.25 11.49 3.62
CA VAL A 240 10.30 10.84 2.82
C VAL A 240 11.70 11.23 3.28
N ARG A 241 11.91 12.47 3.77
CA ARG A 241 13.21 12.89 4.35
C ARG A 241 13.48 12.15 5.64
N ILE A 242 12.48 12.05 6.53
CA ILE A 242 12.58 11.24 7.76
C ILE A 242 12.96 9.79 7.42
N ALA A 243 12.29 9.20 6.42
CA ALA A 243 12.55 7.84 5.99
C ALA A 243 13.96 7.69 5.39
N LEU A 244 14.38 8.60 4.51
CA LEU A 244 15.71 8.56 3.93
C LEU A 244 16.81 8.74 4.97
N ASP A 245 16.65 9.66 5.91
CA ASP A 245 17.62 9.87 7.01
C ASP A 245 17.78 8.59 7.85
N TYR A 246 16.67 7.92 8.14
CA TYR A 246 16.70 6.65 8.87
C TYR A 246 17.35 5.54 8.03
N VAL A 247 16.88 5.33 6.81
CA VAL A 247 17.36 4.29 5.90
C VAL A 247 18.87 4.42 5.62
N LEU A 248 19.35 5.65 5.41
CA LEU A 248 20.78 5.89 5.13
C LEU A 248 21.65 5.72 6.39
N SER A 249 21.11 5.96 7.56
CA SER A 249 21.83 5.77 8.84
C SER A 249 21.74 4.35 9.41
N HIS A 250 20.85 3.47 8.86
CA HIS A 250 20.67 2.09 9.31
C HIS A 250 20.83 1.08 8.15
N PRO A 251 22.04 1.00 7.52
CA PRO A 251 22.24 0.18 6.32
C PRO A 251 21.97 -1.31 6.58
N GLU A 252 22.35 -1.84 7.71
CA GLU A 252 22.18 -3.26 8.08
C GLU A 252 20.69 -3.67 8.13
N GLU A 253 19.80 -2.76 8.52
CA GLU A 253 18.37 -3.02 8.64
C GLU A 253 17.63 -2.78 7.32
N CYS A 254 17.94 -1.68 6.62
CA CYS A 254 17.11 -1.13 5.57
C CYS A 254 17.66 -1.32 4.16
N GLN A 255 19.00 -1.50 4.01
CA GLN A 255 19.64 -1.49 2.70
C GLN A 255 19.88 -2.91 2.17
N LYS A 256 18.79 -3.58 1.79
CA LYS A 256 18.84 -4.92 1.21
C LYS A 256 18.99 -4.84 -0.31
N ASP A 257 20.18 -5.11 -0.81
CA ASP A 257 20.44 -5.17 -2.25
C ASP A 257 19.57 -6.24 -2.94
N ASP A 258 19.12 -5.92 -4.15
CA ASP A 258 18.39 -6.82 -5.04
C ASP A 258 18.99 -6.79 -6.44
N PRO A 259 20.15 -7.45 -6.65
CA PRO A 259 20.84 -7.44 -7.94
C PRO A 259 20.01 -8.13 -9.04
N GLU A 260 19.10 -9.06 -8.70
CA GLU A 260 18.19 -9.67 -9.66
C GLU A 260 17.23 -8.63 -10.22
N PHE A 261 16.68 -7.80 -9.34
CA PHE A 261 15.78 -6.71 -9.74
C PHE A 261 16.52 -5.61 -10.50
N ASP A 262 17.75 -5.24 -10.09
CA ASP A 262 18.58 -4.28 -10.81
C ASP A 262 18.80 -4.73 -12.27
N ALA A 263 19.27 -5.95 -12.45
CA ALA A 263 19.48 -6.53 -13.76
C ALA A 263 18.17 -6.73 -14.56
N TRP A 264 17.05 -7.00 -13.90
CA TRP A 264 15.73 -7.07 -14.54
C TRP A 264 15.31 -5.70 -15.09
N CYS A 265 15.50 -4.62 -14.33
CA CYS A 265 15.23 -3.27 -14.81
C CYS A 265 16.01 -2.94 -16.07
N ASP A 266 17.33 -3.24 -16.09
CA ASP A 266 18.19 -2.98 -17.25
C ASP A 266 17.73 -3.79 -18.47
N ARG A 267 17.34 -5.07 -18.30
CA ARG A 267 16.79 -5.89 -19.40
C ARG A 267 15.49 -5.36 -19.95
N VAL A 268 14.58 -4.92 -19.08
CA VAL A 268 13.28 -4.33 -19.52
C VAL A 268 13.51 -3.06 -20.33
N ILE A 269 14.38 -2.18 -19.84
CA ILE A 269 14.72 -0.93 -20.52
C ILE A 269 15.37 -1.22 -21.88
N ALA A 270 16.38 -2.09 -21.91
CA ALA A 270 17.08 -2.45 -23.14
C ALA A 270 16.14 -3.08 -24.21
N ALA A 271 15.23 -3.96 -23.78
CA ALA A 271 14.26 -4.58 -24.69
C ALA A 271 13.31 -3.55 -25.31
N LEU A 272 12.84 -2.59 -24.51
CA LEU A 272 11.95 -1.53 -25.00
C LEU A 272 12.70 -0.52 -25.91
N GLU A 273 13.92 -0.17 -25.59
CA GLU A 273 14.76 0.68 -26.49
C GLU A 273 15.05 -0.01 -27.82
N ALA A 274 15.38 -1.31 -27.80
CA ALA A 274 15.58 -2.08 -29.03
C ALA A 274 14.29 -2.15 -29.87
N SER A 275 13.10 -2.28 -29.25
CA SER A 275 11.82 -2.27 -29.94
C SER A 275 11.52 -0.91 -30.58
N LYS A 276 11.80 0.21 -29.90
CA LYS A 276 11.64 1.57 -30.47
C LYS A 276 12.52 1.77 -31.72
N ALA A 277 13.73 1.22 -31.73
CA ALA A 277 14.64 1.34 -32.86
C ALA A 277 14.20 0.55 -34.10
N GLN A 278 13.15 -0.31 -33.99
CA GLN A 278 12.60 -1.08 -35.08
C GLN A 278 11.38 -0.42 -35.78
N ILE A 279 10.85 0.67 -35.18
CA ILE A 279 9.74 1.48 -35.70
C ILE A 279 10.30 2.70 -36.43
#